data_16e17bedcd2e8ccfcb6cfa0e8f2c62ee
#
_entry.id   16e17bedcd2e8ccfcb6cfa0e8f2c62ee
#
_cell.length_a   1.000
_cell.length_b   1.000
_cell.length_c   1.000
_cell.angle_alpha   90.00
_cell.angle_beta   90.00
_cell.angle_gamma   90.00
#
_symmetry.space_group_name_H-M   'P 1'
#
loop_
_entity.id
_entity.type
_entity.pdbx_description
1 polymer ?
#
loop_
_entity_poly.entity_id
_entity_poly.type
_entity_poly.pdbx_seq_one_letter_code
_entity_poly.pdbx_strand_id
1 'polypeptide(L)'
;PGVFTEYCRKADFVVHLAGVNRPQDPGEFAAGNTDFTRTLLEMLRESGNRCPVLLSSSIQASLTGRYAESPYGQSKKAAEELLLAYGRETGANGMIYRLPNLFGKWCRPNYNSVVATFCHHIARDLPITVSDPAVELELVYIDDLIDEILNAMEGHPNRTDGAYCSVPVSYRVTLGEIVRLLRTFREQPQTLLLPEIPDGSFAKKLYSTYLSYLPPEKIAFPLKMNVDERGSFTELLKTASCGQVSVNITKPGVTKGQHWHNSKWEFFIVV
;
A
#
# COMPACT_ATOMS: atom_id res chain seq x y z
N PRO A 1 -26.87 24.62 -14.82
CA PRO A 1 -25.63 23.86 -14.75
C PRO A 1 -25.69 22.86 -13.62
N GLY A 2 -25.33 21.60 -13.91
CA GLY A 2 -25.28 20.56 -12.88
C GLY A 2 -24.12 20.79 -11.90
N VAL A 3 -24.16 20.11 -10.76
CA VAL A 3 -23.13 20.19 -9.69
C VAL A 3 -21.72 19.93 -10.26
N PHE A 4 -21.61 19.01 -11.20
CA PHE A 4 -20.33 18.66 -11.84
C PHE A 4 -19.74 19.85 -12.63
N THR A 5 -20.54 20.58 -13.42
CA THR A 5 -20.10 21.77 -14.15
C THR A 5 -19.64 22.88 -13.21
N GLU A 6 -20.33 23.05 -12.07
CA GLU A 6 -19.94 24.04 -11.07
C GLU A 6 -18.60 23.72 -10.43
N TYR A 7 -18.34 22.45 -10.09
CA TYR A 7 -17.04 22.02 -9.58
C TYR A 7 -15.94 22.20 -10.62
N CYS A 8 -16.16 21.83 -11.89
CA CYS A 8 -15.18 22.05 -12.93
C CYS A 8 -14.82 23.55 -13.08
N ARG A 9 -15.80 24.44 -12.95
CA ARG A 9 -15.57 25.90 -13.04
C ARG A 9 -14.74 26.43 -11.86
N LYS A 10 -14.87 25.86 -10.66
CA LYS A 10 -14.23 26.34 -9.42
C LYS A 10 -12.95 25.60 -9.03
N ALA A 11 -12.61 24.52 -9.71
CA ALA A 11 -11.47 23.70 -9.33
C ALA A 11 -10.14 24.46 -9.53
N ASP A 12 -9.29 24.42 -8.53
CA ASP A 12 -7.90 24.89 -8.59
C ASP A 12 -6.94 23.77 -9.02
N PHE A 13 -7.35 22.52 -8.85
CA PHE A 13 -6.63 21.32 -9.23
C PHE A 13 -7.60 20.14 -9.40
N VAL A 14 -7.36 19.27 -10.37
CA VAL A 14 -8.16 18.06 -10.58
C VAL A 14 -7.33 16.82 -10.38
N VAL A 15 -7.72 15.95 -9.44
CA VAL A 15 -7.17 14.61 -9.27
C VAL A 15 -8.15 13.60 -9.87
N HIS A 16 -7.89 13.15 -11.10
CA HIS A 16 -8.76 12.23 -11.82
C HIS A 16 -8.39 10.77 -11.52
N LEU A 17 -9.04 10.19 -10.51
CA LEU A 17 -8.87 8.80 -10.08
C LEU A 17 -9.96 7.87 -10.60
N ALA A 18 -11.04 8.42 -11.15
CA ALA A 18 -12.16 7.63 -11.64
C ALA A 18 -11.72 6.69 -12.78
N GLY A 19 -12.26 5.48 -12.76
CA GLY A 19 -12.00 4.50 -13.82
C GLY A 19 -12.55 3.13 -13.48
N VAL A 20 -12.82 2.35 -14.52
CA VAL A 20 -13.26 0.95 -14.45
C VAL A 20 -12.07 0.03 -14.71
N ASN A 21 -11.88 -0.98 -13.86
CA ASN A 21 -10.78 -1.94 -13.99
C ASN A 21 -11.24 -3.42 -13.98
N ARG A 22 -12.50 -3.68 -13.62
CA ARG A 22 -13.15 -5.00 -13.68
C ARG A 22 -14.60 -4.85 -14.13
N PRO A 23 -14.83 -4.61 -15.42
CA PRO A 23 -16.16 -4.45 -15.98
C PRO A 23 -16.92 -5.79 -16.02
N GLN A 24 -18.23 -5.69 -16.04
CA GLN A 24 -19.09 -6.82 -16.42
C GLN A 24 -19.20 -6.95 -17.94
N ASP A 25 -19.18 -5.81 -18.64
CA ASP A 25 -19.16 -5.71 -20.11
C ASP A 25 -17.88 -5.00 -20.57
N PRO A 26 -17.16 -5.49 -21.59
CA PRO A 26 -15.96 -4.83 -22.13
C PRO A 26 -16.18 -3.37 -22.53
N GLY A 27 -17.39 -2.96 -22.93
CA GLY A 27 -17.74 -1.58 -23.28
C GLY A 27 -17.62 -0.60 -22.11
N GLU A 28 -17.73 -1.09 -20.86
CA GLU A 28 -17.56 -0.26 -19.67
C GLU A 28 -16.15 0.32 -19.52
N PHE A 29 -15.14 -0.31 -20.12
CA PHE A 29 -13.80 0.27 -20.14
C PHE A 29 -13.76 1.61 -20.90
N ALA A 30 -14.40 1.66 -22.07
CA ALA A 30 -14.48 2.89 -22.85
C ALA A 30 -15.28 3.96 -22.10
N ALA A 31 -16.47 3.62 -21.64
CA ALA A 31 -17.36 4.54 -20.94
C ALA A 31 -16.73 5.09 -19.64
N GLY A 32 -16.18 4.23 -18.79
CA GLY A 32 -15.67 4.63 -17.48
C GLY A 32 -14.25 5.25 -17.51
N ASN A 33 -13.43 4.93 -18.48
CA ASN A 33 -12.05 5.43 -18.56
C ASN A 33 -11.91 6.54 -19.61
N THR A 34 -12.32 6.30 -20.86
CA THR A 34 -12.09 7.23 -21.97
C THR A 34 -13.17 8.32 -22.00
N ASP A 35 -14.46 7.94 -22.01
CA ASP A 35 -15.55 8.89 -22.22
C ASP A 35 -15.76 9.79 -21.01
N PHE A 36 -15.61 9.27 -19.80
CA PHE A 36 -15.66 10.10 -18.61
C PHE A 36 -14.48 11.11 -18.56
N THR A 37 -13.27 10.69 -18.95
CA THR A 37 -12.14 11.61 -19.08
C THR A 37 -12.43 12.70 -20.12
N ARG A 38 -13.00 12.33 -21.27
CA ARG A 38 -13.42 13.28 -22.30
C ARG A 38 -14.40 14.31 -21.74
N THR A 39 -15.47 13.84 -21.09
CA THR A 39 -16.49 14.68 -20.48
C THR A 39 -15.90 15.66 -19.46
N LEU A 40 -14.99 15.19 -18.59
CA LEU A 40 -14.31 16.05 -17.61
C LEU A 40 -13.51 17.17 -18.31
N LEU A 41 -12.71 16.83 -19.31
CA LEU A 41 -11.87 17.80 -20.03
C LEU A 41 -12.71 18.78 -20.87
N GLU A 42 -13.81 18.33 -21.45
CA GLU A 42 -14.79 19.19 -22.13
C GLU A 42 -15.43 20.20 -21.18
N MET A 43 -15.86 19.76 -19.99
CA MET A 43 -16.43 20.63 -18.97
C MET A 43 -15.43 21.69 -18.47
N LEU A 44 -14.16 21.32 -18.28
CA LEU A 44 -13.09 22.27 -17.93
C LEU A 44 -12.89 23.29 -19.06
N ARG A 45 -12.85 22.85 -20.30
CA ARG A 45 -12.72 23.70 -21.50
C ARG A 45 -13.87 24.69 -21.61
N GLU A 46 -15.11 24.21 -21.54
CA GLU A 46 -16.32 25.05 -21.62
C GLU A 46 -16.41 26.06 -20.48
N SER A 47 -15.90 25.69 -19.31
CA SER A 47 -15.84 26.59 -18.14
C SER A 47 -14.69 27.62 -18.25
N GLY A 48 -13.82 27.52 -19.24
CA GLY A 48 -12.61 28.33 -19.36
C GLY A 48 -11.56 28.04 -18.28
N ASN A 49 -11.71 26.96 -17.55
CA ASN A 49 -10.80 26.58 -16.45
C ASN A 49 -9.59 25.80 -17.01
N ARG A 50 -8.41 26.26 -16.68
CA ARG A 50 -7.12 25.68 -17.08
C ARG A 50 -6.32 25.17 -15.88
N CYS A 51 -6.99 24.78 -14.80
CA CYS A 51 -6.33 24.23 -13.64
C CYS A 51 -5.54 22.96 -13.99
N PRO A 52 -4.49 22.61 -13.24
CA PRO A 52 -3.74 21.38 -13.43
C PRO A 52 -4.64 20.15 -13.31
N VAL A 53 -4.39 19.14 -14.15
CA VAL A 53 -5.13 17.86 -14.15
C VAL A 53 -4.15 16.71 -13.99
N LEU A 54 -4.29 15.96 -12.88
CA LEU A 54 -3.58 14.72 -12.63
C LEU A 54 -4.46 13.54 -13.05
N LEU A 55 -3.96 12.68 -13.94
CA LEU A 55 -4.62 11.45 -14.38
C LEU A 55 -3.94 10.23 -13.79
N SER A 56 -4.69 9.45 -13.00
CA SER A 56 -4.30 8.11 -12.60
C SER A 56 -4.44 7.14 -13.78
N SER A 57 -3.33 6.91 -14.49
CA SER A 57 -3.21 5.92 -15.54
C SER A 57 -2.63 4.61 -14.98
N SER A 58 -2.20 3.70 -15.85
CA SER A 58 -1.66 2.40 -15.49
C SER A 58 -0.44 2.06 -16.32
N ILE A 59 0.49 1.29 -15.78
CA ILE A 59 1.60 0.70 -16.56
C ILE A 59 1.06 -0.11 -17.74
N GLN A 60 -0.17 -0.62 -17.71
CA GLN A 60 -0.80 -1.33 -18.83
C GLN A 60 -1.06 -0.42 -20.03
N ALA A 61 -1.15 0.90 -19.84
CA ALA A 61 -1.27 1.87 -20.93
C ALA A 61 -0.01 1.97 -21.81
N SER A 62 1.11 1.36 -21.42
CA SER A 62 2.29 1.22 -22.27
C SER A 62 2.02 0.34 -23.50
N LEU A 63 1.06 -0.58 -23.42
CA LEU A 63 0.70 -1.57 -24.44
C LEU A 63 1.92 -2.39 -24.93
N THR A 64 2.82 -2.71 -24.00
CA THR A 64 4.04 -3.49 -24.27
C THR A 64 4.06 -4.80 -23.53
N GLY A 65 4.81 -5.79 -24.03
CA GLY A 65 4.95 -7.11 -23.41
C GLY A 65 3.60 -7.76 -23.14
N ARG A 66 3.37 -8.21 -21.92
CA ARG A 66 2.11 -8.87 -21.50
C ARG A 66 0.87 -7.96 -21.57
N TYR A 67 1.05 -6.68 -21.78
CA TYR A 67 -0.05 -5.70 -21.84
C TYR A 67 -0.39 -5.25 -23.26
N ALA A 68 0.27 -5.81 -24.29
CA ALA A 68 0.14 -5.38 -25.70
C ALA A 68 -1.33 -5.36 -26.18
N GLU A 69 -2.14 -6.32 -25.75
CA GLU A 69 -3.54 -6.46 -26.15
C GLU A 69 -4.52 -6.18 -24.99
N SER A 70 -4.09 -5.51 -23.93
CA SER A 70 -4.93 -5.21 -22.78
C SER A 70 -6.05 -4.21 -23.12
N PRO A 71 -7.35 -4.59 -23.09
CA PRO A 71 -8.44 -3.63 -23.33
C PRO A 71 -8.48 -2.52 -22.29
N TYR A 72 -8.15 -2.85 -21.03
CA TYR A 72 -7.97 -1.87 -19.96
C TYR A 72 -6.82 -0.91 -20.28
N GLY A 73 -5.66 -1.45 -20.71
CA GLY A 73 -4.51 -0.65 -21.13
C GLY A 73 -4.85 0.31 -22.26
N GLN A 74 -5.57 -0.17 -23.28
CA GLN A 74 -6.03 0.65 -24.42
C GLN A 74 -6.95 1.79 -23.94
N SER A 75 -7.91 1.54 -23.07
CA SER A 75 -8.81 2.58 -22.54
C SER A 75 -8.07 3.64 -21.71
N LYS A 76 -7.07 3.22 -20.92
CA LYS A 76 -6.22 4.15 -20.17
C LYS A 76 -5.31 4.96 -21.11
N LYS A 77 -4.76 4.32 -22.14
CA LYS A 77 -3.97 5.02 -23.16
C LYS A 77 -4.77 6.08 -23.90
N ALA A 78 -6.01 5.78 -24.28
CA ALA A 78 -6.91 6.74 -24.90
C ALA A 78 -7.21 7.94 -23.98
N ALA A 79 -7.37 7.72 -22.67
CA ALA A 79 -7.53 8.79 -21.68
C ALA A 79 -6.26 9.66 -21.55
N GLU A 80 -5.06 9.06 -21.61
CA GLU A 80 -3.80 9.82 -21.65
C GLU A 80 -3.73 10.75 -22.89
N GLU A 81 -4.10 10.23 -24.05
CA GLU A 81 -4.09 11.00 -25.30
C GLU A 81 -5.06 12.18 -25.27
N LEU A 82 -6.24 12.01 -24.66
CA LEU A 82 -7.18 13.10 -24.42
C LEU A 82 -6.57 14.20 -23.54
N LEU A 83 -5.93 13.84 -22.43
CA LEU A 83 -5.30 14.82 -21.54
C LEU A 83 -4.12 15.54 -22.24
N LEU A 84 -3.31 14.82 -23.01
CA LEU A 84 -2.21 15.41 -23.78
C LEU A 84 -2.73 16.39 -24.83
N ALA A 85 -3.83 16.06 -25.54
CA ALA A 85 -4.47 16.96 -26.50
C ALA A 85 -5.02 18.20 -25.80
N TYR A 86 -5.73 18.02 -24.69
CA TYR A 86 -6.25 19.11 -23.87
C TYR A 86 -5.15 20.07 -23.40
N GLY A 87 -4.04 19.54 -22.91
CA GLY A 87 -2.89 20.35 -22.50
C GLY A 87 -2.29 21.17 -23.65
N ARG A 88 -2.17 20.58 -24.85
CA ARG A 88 -1.67 21.30 -26.05
C ARG A 88 -2.62 22.43 -26.48
N GLU A 89 -3.93 22.18 -26.43
CA GLU A 89 -4.94 23.16 -26.87
C GLU A 89 -5.12 24.32 -25.90
N THR A 90 -5.10 24.03 -24.60
CA THR A 90 -5.49 25.01 -23.56
C THR A 90 -4.30 25.62 -22.82
N GLY A 91 -3.14 24.99 -22.88
CA GLY A 91 -2.00 25.31 -22.03
C GLY A 91 -2.11 24.80 -20.60
N ALA A 92 -3.16 24.00 -20.26
CA ALA A 92 -3.31 23.42 -18.94
C ALA A 92 -2.21 22.41 -18.63
N ASN A 93 -1.77 22.38 -17.38
CA ASN A 93 -0.74 21.46 -16.91
C ASN A 93 -1.30 20.05 -16.71
N GLY A 94 -1.07 19.14 -17.66
CA GLY A 94 -1.42 17.73 -17.54
C GLY A 94 -0.30 16.94 -16.84
N MET A 95 -0.70 16.01 -15.96
CA MET A 95 0.19 15.07 -15.26
C MET A 95 -0.37 13.67 -15.37
N ILE A 96 0.40 12.73 -15.92
CA ILE A 96 -0.02 11.35 -16.16
C ILE A 96 0.84 10.42 -15.32
N TYR A 97 0.20 9.71 -14.39
CA TYR A 97 0.85 8.71 -13.57
C TYR A 97 0.48 7.31 -14.05
N ARG A 98 1.40 6.61 -14.72
CA ARG A 98 1.28 5.19 -15.08
C ARG A 98 1.60 4.33 -13.87
N LEU A 99 0.62 4.18 -13.00
CA LEU A 99 0.79 3.48 -11.73
C LEU A 99 0.91 1.97 -11.95
N PRO A 100 1.87 1.30 -11.28
CA PRO A 100 1.89 -0.15 -11.14
C PRO A 100 0.80 -0.59 -10.14
N ASN A 101 0.89 -1.83 -9.64
CA ASN A 101 -0.05 -2.28 -8.63
C ASN A 101 0.11 -1.48 -7.33
N LEU A 102 -0.99 -0.96 -6.82
CA LEU A 102 -1.03 -0.27 -5.54
C LEU A 102 -1.33 -1.24 -4.40
N PHE A 103 -0.73 -1.00 -3.24
CA PHE A 103 -1.07 -1.70 -2.01
C PHE A 103 -1.12 -0.73 -0.83
N GLY A 104 -1.84 -1.11 0.20
CA GLY A 104 -1.97 -0.31 1.42
C GLY A 104 -3.23 -0.64 2.20
N LYS A 105 -3.43 0.16 3.24
CA LYS A 105 -4.57 0.05 4.18
C LYS A 105 -5.90 0.14 3.45
N TRP A 106 -6.89 -0.64 3.94
CA TRP A 106 -8.31 -0.55 3.56
C TRP A 106 -8.64 -0.86 2.10
N CYS A 107 -7.69 -1.36 1.31
CA CYS A 107 -7.99 -1.84 -0.02
C CYS A 107 -8.95 -3.05 0.06
N ARG A 108 -9.96 -3.09 -0.82
CA ARG A 108 -10.96 -4.16 -0.85
C ARG A 108 -10.29 -5.51 -1.18
N PRO A 109 -10.34 -6.50 -0.27
CA PRO A 109 -9.82 -7.84 -0.55
C PRO A 109 -10.72 -8.57 -1.56
N ASN A 110 -10.18 -9.63 -2.19
CA ASN A 110 -10.89 -10.46 -3.17
C ASN A 110 -11.44 -9.67 -4.37
N TYR A 111 -10.79 -8.56 -4.70
CA TYR A 111 -11.20 -7.71 -5.83
C TYR A 111 -10.05 -7.51 -6.83
N ASN A 112 -9.15 -6.58 -6.59
CA ASN A 112 -8.10 -6.22 -7.56
C ASN A 112 -6.69 -6.09 -6.97
N SER A 113 -6.50 -6.44 -5.71
CA SER A 113 -5.19 -6.41 -5.05
C SER A 113 -4.88 -7.76 -4.44
N VAL A 114 -3.85 -8.42 -4.94
CA VAL A 114 -3.34 -9.67 -4.36
C VAL A 114 -2.82 -9.43 -2.94
N VAL A 115 -2.16 -8.30 -2.67
CA VAL A 115 -1.67 -7.95 -1.33
C VAL A 115 -2.82 -7.83 -0.34
N ALA A 116 -3.89 -7.08 -0.70
CA ALA A 116 -5.09 -6.95 0.13
C ALA A 116 -5.74 -8.31 0.42
N THR A 117 -5.84 -9.15 -0.61
CA THR A 117 -6.41 -10.51 -0.50
C THR A 117 -5.58 -11.37 0.43
N PHE A 118 -4.25 -11.40 0.27
CA PHE A 118 -3.37 -12.16 1.14
C PHE A 118 -3.37 -11.66 2.59
N CYS A 119 -3.31 -10.34 2.80
CA CYS A 119 -3.43 -9.76 4.14
C CYS A 119 -4.74 -10.17 4.81
N HIS A 120 -5.87 -10.04 4.10
CA HIS A 120 -7.18 -10.39 4.63
C HIS A 120 -7.30 -11.87 5.00
N HIS A 121 -6.84 -12.76 4.10
CA HIS A 121 -6.94 -14.22 4.29
C HIS A 121 -6.00 -14.69 5.41
N ILE A 122 -4.73 -14.27 5.41
CA ILE A 122 -3.75 -14.68 6.42
C ILE A 122 -4.14 -14.15 7.80
N ALA A 123 -4.65 -12.92 7.90
CA ALA A 123 -5.14 -12.37 9.15
C ALA A 123 -6.32 -13.17 9.76
N ARG A 124 -7.08 -13.90 8.92
CA ARG A 124 -8.26 -14.70 9.33
C ARG A 124 -8.05 -16.20 9.27
N ASP A 125 -6.82 -16.66 9.08
CA ASP A 125 -6.48 -18.08 8.91
C ASP A 125 -7.21 -18.75 7.74
N LEU A 126 -7.57 -17.97 6.72
CA LEU A 126 -8.19 -18.48 5.50
C LEU A 126 -7.10 -18.98 4.54
N PRO A 127 -7.42 -19.96 3.70
CA PRO A 127 -6.47 -20.48 2.71
C PRO A 127 -6.13 -19.40 1.67
N ILE A 128 -4.89 -19.40 1.21
CA ILE A 128 -4.42 -18.62 0.06
C ILE A 128 -3.90 -19.57 -1.02
N THR A 129 -4.09 -19.19 -2.27
CA THR A 129 -3.51 -19.88 -3.42
C THR A 129 -2.46 -19.00 -4.06
N VAL A 130 -1.25 -19.54 -4.22
CA VAL A 130 -0.15 -18.90 -4.95
C VAL A 130 0.20 -19.84 -6.09
N SER A 131 -0.14 -19.43 -7.31
CA SER A 131 0.10 -20.26 -8.51
C SER A 131 1.58 -20.43 -8.80
N ASP A 132 2.34 -19.35 -8.70
CA ASP A 132 3.80 -19.33 -8.86
C ASP A 132 4.41 -18.31 -7.88
N PRO A 133 5.14 -18.79 -6.85
CA PRO A 133 5.80 -17.90 -5.87
C PRO A 133 6.88 -17.00 -6.46
N ALA A 134 7.43 -17.35 -7.63
CA ALA A 134 8.51 -16.59 -8.28
C ALA A 134 8.00 -15.37 -9.09
N VAL A 135 6.69 -15.25 -9.29
CA VAL A 135 6.12 -14.10 -10.01
C VAL A 135 6.46 -12.81 -9.27
N GLU A 136 7.19 -11.94 -9.97
CA GLU A 136 7.57 -10.62 -9.49
C GLU A 136 6.47 -9.58 -9.76
N LEU A 137 6.20 -8.77 -8.78
CA LEU A 137 5.29 -7.63 -8.86
C LEU A 137 6.05 -6.34 -8.61
N GLU A 138 5.71 -5.31 -9.37
CA GLU A 138 6.05 -3.94 -9.03
C GLU A 138 4.88 -3.32 -8.27
N LEU A 139 5.17 -2.80 -7.07
CA LEU A 139 4.20 -2.31 -6.10
C LEU A 139 4.54 -0.90 -5.66
N VAL A 140 3.53 -0.04 -5.56
CA VAL A 140 3.63 1.29 -4.93
C VAL A 140 2.73 1.31 -3.70
N TYR A 141 3.26 1.82 -2.60
CA TYR A 141 2.50 1.98 -1.36
C TYR A 141 1.59 3.19 -1.44
N ILE A 142 0.39 3.06 -0.91
CA ILE A 142 -0.65 4.10 -1.04
C ILE A 142 -0.23 5.46 -0.46
N ASP A 143 0.45 5.46 0.70
CA ASP A 143 0.87 6.71 1.32
C ASP A 143 1.96 7.42 0.48
N ASP A 144 2.89 6.67 -0.17
CA ASP A 144 3.87 7.26 -1.10
C ASP A 144 3.20 7.91 -2.33
N LEU A 145 2.11 7.31 -2.82
CA LEU A 145 1.32 7.93 -3.90
C LEU A 145 0.59 9.18 -3.41
N ILE A 146 0.06 9.17 -2.19
CA ILE A 146 -0.63 10.33 -1.61
C ILE A 146 0.36 11.49 -1.44
N ASP A 147 1.56 11.23 -0.91
CA ASP A 147 2.61 12.23 -0.75
C ASP A 147 2.99 12.83 -2.12
N GLU A 148 3.13 12.01 -3.16
CA GLU A 148 3.41 12.48 -4.52
C GLU A 148 2.24 13.33 -5.10
N ILE A 149 0.99 12.93 -4.84
CA ILE A 149 -0.18 13.74 -5.27
C ILE A 149 -0.17 15.11 -4.58
N LEU A 150 0.15 15.16 -3.28
CA LEU A 150 0.25 16.41 -2.54
C LEU A 150 1.38 17.30 -3.09
N ASN A 151 2.56 16.72 -3.34
CA ASN A 151 3.67 17.42 -3.98
C ASN A 151 3.29 17.96 -5.36
N ALA A 152 2.55 17.17 -6.14
CA ALA A 152 2.05 17.62 -7.44
C ALA A 152 1.05 18.78 -7.34
N MET A 153 0.18 18.78 -6.31
CA MET A 153 -0.74 19.89 -6.03
C MET A 153 0.00 21.17 -5.61
N GLU A 154 1.15 21.04 -4.95
CA GLU A 154 2.04 22.14 -4.58
C GLU A 154 2.93 22.63 -5.76
N GLY A 155 2.79 22.01 -6.94
CA GLY A 155 3.54 22.40 -8.13
C GLY A 155 4.88 21.65 -8.32
N HIS A 156 5.15 20.61 -7.54
CA HIS A 156 6.39 19.84 -7.53
C HIS A 156 6.21 18.37 -7.93
N PRO A 157 5.51 18.06 -9.05
CA PRO A 157 5.33 16.67 -9.48
C PRO A 157 6.68 16.04 -9.87
N ASN A 158 6.88 14.77 -9.53
CA ASN A 158 8.05 14.01 -9.95
C ASN A 158 7.92 13.60 -11.43
N ARG A 159 8.29 14.53 -12.33
CA ARG A 159 8.21 14.32 -13.78
C ARG A 159 9.31 13.41 -14.29
N THR A 160 8.94 12.52 -15.19
CA THR A 160 9.88 11.61 -15.89
C THR A 160 10.12 12.02 -17.34
N ASP A 161 9.06 12.37 -18.06
CA ASP A 161 9.13 12.81 -19.46
C ASP A 161 7.86 13.59 -19.84
N GLY A 162 8.00 14.85 -20.25
CA GLY A 162 6.89 15.69 -20.67
C GLY A 162 5.77 15.77 -19.62
N ALA A 163 4.57 15.24 -19.94
CA ALA A 163 3.44 15.17 -19.02
C ALA A 163 3.48 13.94 -18.10
N TYR A 164 4.37 12.99 -18.32
CA TYR A 164 4.45 11.78 -17.52
C TYR A 164 5.17 12.03 -16.19
N CYS A 165 4.59 11.46 -15.13
CA CYS A 165 5.11 11.53 -13.78
C CYS A 165 5.17 10.13 -13.17
N SER A 166 5.96 9.97 -12.11
CA SER A 166 6.06 8.71 -11.37
C SER A 166 6.05 8.96 -9.86
N VAL A 167 5.68 7.94 -9.10
CA VAL A 167 5.92 7.92 -7.66
C VAL A 167 7.41 7.60 -7.44
N PRO A 168 8.15 8.37 -6.63
CA PRO A 168 9.59 8.20 -6.46
C PRO A 168 10.01 6.82 -5.93
N VAL A 169 9.10 6.15 -5.20
CA VAL A 169 9.38 4.87 -4.52
C VAL A 169 8.46 3.78 -5.06
N SER A 170 9.05 2.71 -5.58
CA SER A 170 8.36 1.46 -5.90
C SER A 170 9.17 0.26 -5.39
N TYR A 171 8.50 -0.88 -5.23
CA TYR A 171 9.09 -2.12 -4.71
C TYR A 171 8.89 -3.23 -5.72
N ARG A 172 9.98 -3.96 -6.03
CA ARG A 172 9.92 -5.20 -6.80
C ARG A 172 10.07 -6.37 -5.85
N VAL A 173 9.01 -7.16 -5.75
CA VAL A 173 8.92 -8.27 -4.80
C VAL A 173 8.20 -9.45 -5.42
N THR A 174 8.55 -10.65 -4.99
CA THR A 174 7.87 -11.86 -5.45
C THR A 174 6.62 -12.16 -4.61
N LEU A 175 5.66 -12.89 -5.19
CA LEU A 175 4.51 -13.39 -4.44
C LEU A 175 4.93 -14.23 -3.24
N GLY A 176 5.99 -15.05 -3.39
CA GLY A 176 6.56 -15.86 -2.31
C GLY A 176 7.08 -15.01 -1.16
N GLU A 177 7.76 -13.90 -1.44
CA GLU A 177 8.25 -12.99 -0.41
C GLU A 177 7.11 -12.31 0.36
N ILE A 178 6.08 -11.85 -0.34
CA ILE A 178 4.89 -11.27 0.30
C ILE A 178 4.27 -12.27 1.28
N VAL A 179 4.05 -13.51 0.84
CA VAL A 179 3.43 -14.56 1.67
C VAL A 179 4.32 -14.92 2.86
N ARG A 180 5.63 -15.04 2.66
CA ARG A 180 6.59 -15.32 3.73
C ARG A 180 6.53 -14.25 4.82
N LEU A 181 6.58 -12.97 4.44
CA LEU A 181 6.48 -11.85 5.37
C LEU A 181 5.15 -11.86 6.13
N LEU A 182 4.04 -12.03 5.43
CA LEU A 182 2.71 -12.05 6.07
C LEU A 182 2.55 -13.21 7.06
N ARG A 183 3.13 -14.38 6.79
CA ARG A 183 3.12 -15.51 7.72
C ARG A 183 3.96 -15.20 8.97
N THR A 184 5.13 -14.59 8.81
CA THR A 184 5.94 -14.10 9.94
C THR A 184 5.16 -13.12 10.81
N PHE A 185 4.44 -12.18 10.21
CA PHE A 185 3.61 -11.23 10.96
C PHE A 185 2.46 -11.92 11.72
N ARG A 186 1.83 -12.90 11.09
CA ARG A 186 0.75 -13.68 11.71
C ARG A 186 1.25 -14.51 12.90
N GLU A 187 2.48 -14.99 12.88
CA GLU A 187 3.08 -15.82 13.92
C GLU A 187 3.60 -15.00 15.12
N GLN A 188 3.68 -13.68 14.99
CA GLN A 188 4.20 -12.79 16.04
C GLN A 188 3.53 -12.99 17.41
N PRO A 189 2.19 -13.13 17.57
CA PRO A 189 1.56 -13.34 18.86
C PRO A 189 2.02 -14.62 19.57
N GLN A 190 2.39 -15.67 18.83
CA GLN A 190 2.86 -16.94 19.38
C GLN A 190 4.37 -16.94 19.63
N THR A 191 5.12 -16.32 18.73
CA THR A 191 6.59 -16.30 18.81
C THR A 191 7.13 -15.16 19.67
N LEU A 192 6.35 -14.10 19.86
CA LEU A 192 6.74 -12.82 20.45
C LEU A 192 7.93 -12.15 19.74
N LEU A 193 8.28 -12.65 18.55
CA LEU A 193 9.39 -12.16 17.75
C LEU A 193 8.95 -10.94 16.96
N LEU A 194 9.58 -9.79 17.21
CA LEU A 194 9.37 -8.60 16.40
C LEU A 194 9.89 -8.85 14.98
N PRO A 195 9.10 -8.57 13.94
CA PRO A 195 9.55 -8.69 12.57
C PRO A 195 10.63 -7.65 12.25
N GLU A 196 11.55 -8.01 11.36
CA GLU A 196 12.52 -7.07 10.82
C GLU A 196 11.83 -6.15 9.80
N ILE A 197 11.50 -4.95 10.25
CA ILE A 197 10.75 -3.94 9.49
C ILE A 197 11.51 -2.61 9.48
N PRO A 198 12.69 -2.52 8.83
CA PRO A 198 13.45 -1.28 8.74
C PRO A 198 12.60 -0.13 8.19
N ASP A 199 12.90 1.08 8.61
CA ASP A 199 12.19 2.27 8.14
C ASP A 199 12.27 2.40 6.61
N GLY A 200 11.18 2.83 5.97
CA GLY A 200 11.07 2.94 4.51
C GLY A 200 11.03 1.60 3.75
N SER A 201 11.22 0.45 4.41
CA SER A 201 11.23 -0.85 3.73
C SER A 201 9.85 -1.32 3.29
N PHE A 202 9.82 -2.16 2.24
CA PHE A 202 8.61 -2.87 1.84
C PHE A 202 7.99 -3.65 3.01
N ALA A 203 8.82 -4.33 3.80
CA ALA A 203 8.36 -5.12 4.94
C ALA A 203 7.58 -4.26 5.97
N LYS A 204 8.05 -3.04 6.28
CA LYS A 204 7.35 -2.12 7.20
C LYS A 204 6.00 -1.68 6.64
N LYS A 205 5.95 -1.31 5.36
CA LYS A 205 4.72 -0.89 4.69
C LYS A 205 3.72 -2.04 4.55
N LEU A 206 4.22 -3.26 4.26
CA LEU A 206 3.39 -4.46 4.26
C LEU A 206 2.87 -4.81 5.65
N TYR A 207 3.68 -4.65 6.70
CA TYR A 207 3.25 -4.85 8.08
C TYR A 207 2.14 -3.88 8.47
N SER A 208 2.30 -2.59 8.19
CA SER A 208 1.26 -1.57 8.41
C SER A 208 -0.04 -1.91 7.65
N THR A 209 0.10 -2.40 6.41
CA THR A 209 -1.04 -2.87 5.62
C THR A 209 -1.72 -4.08 6.29
N TYR A 210 -0.94 -5.10 6.69
CA TYR A 210 -1.45 -6.30 7.36
C TYR A 210 -2.23 -5.98 8.64
N LEU A 211 -1.72 -5.07 9.47
CA LEU A 211 -2.40 -4.66 10.71
C LEU A 211 -3.79 -4.09 10.45
N SER A 212 -4.01 -3.40 9.33
CA SER A 212 -5.32 -2.87 8.96
C SER A 212 -6.36 -3.94 8.60
N TYR A 213 -5.93 -5.19 8.37
CA TYR A 213 -6.78 -6.34 8.07
C TYR A 213 -7.02 -7.25 9.27
N LEU A 214 -6.35 -7.01 10.42
CA LEU A 214 -6.58 -7.81 11.62
C LEU A 214 -8.02 -7.64 12.10
N PRO A 215 -8.73 -8.74 12.35
CA PRO A 215 -10.04 -8.67 12.97
C PRO A 215 -9.89 -8.26 14.45
N PRO A 216 -10.90 -7.58 15.05
CA PRO A 216 -10.81 -7.05 16.41
C PRO A 216 -10.38 -8.06 17.47
N GLU A 217 -10.81 -9.31 17.35
CA GLU A 217 -10.48 -10.40 18.27
C GLU A 217 -9.01 -10.86 18.20
N LYS A 218 -8.26 -10.46 17.19
CA LYS A 218 -6.83 -10.78 17.02
C LYS A 218 -5.88 -9.61 17.31
N ILE A 219 -6.41 -8.46 17.69
CA ILE A 219 -5.58 -7.28 18.03
C ILE A 219 -4.87 -7.48 19.37
N ALA A 220 -5.55 -8.15 20.33
CA ALA A 220 -5.01 -8.45 21.64
C ALA A 220 -4.84 -9.97 21.80
N PHE A 221 -3.79 -10.38 22.48
CA PHE A 221 -3.52 -11.79 22.77
C PHE A 221 -2.93 -11.94 24.17
N PRO A 222 -3.19 -13.06 24.87
CA PRO A 222 -2.64 -13.32 26.18
C PRO A 222 -1.17 -13.66 26.10
N LEU A 223 -0.38 -13.18 27.07
CA LEU A 223 1.01 -13.59 27.25
C LEU A 223 1.10 -14.81 28.17
N LYS A 224 2.00 -15.72 27.85
CA LYS A 224 2.25 -16.89 28.70
C LYS A 224 3.06 -16.49 29.92
N MET A 225 2.44 -16.61 31.10
CA MET A 225 3.15 -16.47 32.38
C MET A 225 3.66 -17.83 32.85
N ASN A 226 4.98 -17.97 32.99
CA ASN A 226 5.60 -19.13 33.58
C ASN A 226 5.72 -18.90 35.08
N VAL A 227 5.09 -19.74 35.88
CA VAL A 227 5.01 -19.60 37.35
C VAL A 227 5.68 -20.79 38.02
N ASP A 228 6.53 -20.54 39.00
CA ASP A 228 7.15 -21.55 39.87
C ASP A 228 7.15 -21.10 41.33
N GLU A 229 7.79 -21.87 42.23
CA GLU A 229 7.92 -21.55 43.64
C GLU A 229 8.66 -20.24 43.93
N ARG A 230 9.52 -19.81 43.02
CA ARG A 230 10.34 -18.58 43.14
C ARG A 230 9.62 -17.32 42.68
N GLY A 231 8.52 -17.46 41.92
CA GLY A 231 7.77 -16.34 41.38
C GLY A 231 7.23 -16.58 39.97
N SER A 232 7.27 -15.57 39.11
CA SER A 232 6.84 -15.73 37.71
C SER A 232 7.75 -15.02 36.73
N PHE A 233 7.70 -15.49 35.48
CA PHE A 233 8.44 -14.93 34.35
C PHE A 233 7.52 -14.86 33.13
N THR A 234 7.42 -13.66 32.53
CA THR A 234 6.60 -13.43 31.34
C THR A 234 7.43 -12.70 30.28
N GLU A 235 7.63 -13.34 29.14
CA GLU A 235 8.19 -12.65 27.96
C GLU A 235 7.14 -11.69 27.38
N LEU A 236 7.55 -10.45 27.05
CA LEU A 236 6.69 -9.46 26.40
C LEU A 236 6.97 -9.42 24.90
N LEU A 237 8.25 -9.39 24.54
CA LEU A 237 8.70 -9.38 23.15
C LEU A 237 10.17 -9.81 23.08
N LYS A 238 10.59 -10.24 21.90
CA LYS A 238 12.00 -10.53 21.57
C LYS A 238 12.34 -10.15 20.14
N THR A 239 13.62 -9.99 19.88
CA THR A 239 14.16 -9.74 18.55
C THR A 239 15.07 -10.88 18.13
N ALA A 240 15.32 -11.04 16.85
CA ALA A 240 16.19 -12.11 16.35
C ALA A 240 17.66 -11.94 16.80
N SER A 241 18.11 -10.69 16.94
CA SER A 241 19.52 -10.34 17.16
C SER A 241 19.81 -9.52 18.42
N CYS A 242 18.80 -8.85 18.99
CA CYS A 242 19.02 -7.84 20.04
C CYS A 242 18.50 -8.21 21.43
N GLY A 243 17.98 -9.44 21.62
CA GLY A 243 17.51 -9.90 22.92
C GLY A 243 16.01 -9.82 23.13
N GLN A 244 15.57 -9.68 24.40
CA GLN A 244 14.16 -9.73 24.78
C GLN A 244 13.84 -8.71 25.90
N VAL A 245 12.55 -8.38 26.01
CA VAL A 245 11.98 -7.67 27.17
C VAL A 245 11.05 -8.62 27.90
N SER A 246 11.17 -8.69 29.23
CA SER A 246 10.37 -9.60 30.07
C SER A 246 10.04 -8.96 31.41
N VAL A 247 8.97 -9.43 32.02
CA VAL A 247 8.62 -9.13 33.42
C VAL A 247 8.97 -10.33 34.28
N ASN A 248 9.73 -10.07 35.35
CA ASN A 248 10.14 -11.09 36.31
C ASN A 248 9.65 -10.69 37.71
N ILE A 249 8.73 -11.47 38.28
CA ILE A 249 8.24 -11.28 39.65
C ILE A 249 8.96 -12.30 40.55
N THR A 250 9.67 -11.80 41.57
CA THR A 250 10.41 -12.61 42.50
C THR A 250 9.75 -12.54 43.87
N LYS A 251 9.47 -13.69 44.51
CA LYS A 251 8.90 -13.74 45.87
C LYS A 251 9.91 -13.25 46.91
N PRO A 252 9.46 -12.71 48.06
CA PRO A 252 10.34 -12.29 49.13
C PRO A 252 11.26 -13.42 49.61
N GLY A 253 12.52 -13.10 49.88
CA GLY A 253 13.51 -14.05 50.36
C GLY A 253 14.11 -14.98 49.28
N VAL A 254 13.70 -14.88 48.05
CA VAL A 254 14.23 -15.68 46.94
C VAL A 254 15.34 -14.95 46.25
N THR A 255 16.50 -15.61 46.06
CA THR A 255 17.60 -15.15 45.21
C THR A 255 17.53 -15.86 43.89
N LYS A 256 17.52 -15.10 42.79
CA LYS A 256 17.63 -15.60 41.42
C LYS A 256 18.96 -15.15 40.82
N GLY A 257 19.47 -15.90 39.83
CA GLY A 257 20.74 -15.59 39.15
C GLY A 257 21.83 -16.56 39.51
N GLN A 258 22.91 -16.08 40.15
CA GLN A 258 24.16 -16.85 40.45
C GLN A 258 24.83 -17.33 39.14
N HIS A 259 24.74 -16.59 38.06
CA HIS A 259 25.41 -16.84 36.80
C HIS A 259 25.79 -15.48 36.15
N TRP A 260 26.64 -15.57 35.19
CA TRP A 260 27.07 -14.42 34.42
C TRP A 260 26.93 -14.68 32.92
N HIS A 261 26.99 -13.63 32.12
CA HIS A 261 26.88 -13.72 30.68
C HIS A 261 28.11 -13.06 30.02
N ASN A 262 28.67 -13.72 29.04
CA ASN A 262 29.83 -13.20 28.30
C ASN A 262 29.45 -12.38 27.06
N SER A 263 28.17 -12.48 26.60
CA SER A 263 27.76 -11.99 25.28
C SER A 263 26.47 -11.15 25.31
N LYS A 264 25.92 -10.88 26.47
CA LYS A 264 24.72 -10.05 26.58
C LYS A 264 24.79 -9.04 27.75
N TRP A 265 24.10 -7.93 27.57
CA TRP A 265 23.80 -6.96 28.61
C TRP A 265 22.42 -7.23 29.18
N GLU A 266 22.28 -7.00 30.48
CA GLU A 266 21.00 -7.07 31.18
C GLU A 266 20.75 -5.76 31.91
N PHE A 267 19.55 -5.21 31.71
CA PHE A 267 19.07 -4.02 32.41
C PHE A 267 17.91 -4.43 33.30
N PHE A 268 17.99 -4.08 34.59
CA PHE A 268 16.93 -4.34 35.55
C PHE A 268 16.31 -3.02 35.99
N ILE A 269 14.98 -2.92 35.91
CA ILE A 269 14.19 -1.87 36.48
C ILE A 269 13.35 -2.51 37.58
N VAL A 270 13.53 -2.06 38.81
CA VAL A 270 12.77 -2.55 39.97
C VAL A 270 11.58 -1.62 40.18
N VAL A 271 10.36 -2.18 40.23
CA VAL A 271 9.09 -1.46 40.44
C VAL A 271 8.37 -1.95 41.68
#